data_a055dc6bdf72431bae2f3ee3ae33c0cc
#
_entry.id   a055dc6bdf72431bae2f3ee3ae33c0cc
#
_cell.length_a   1.000
_cell.length_b   1.000
_cell.length_c   1.000
_cell.angle_alpha   90.00
_cell.angle_beta   90.00
_cell.angle_gamma   90.00
#
_symmetry.space_group_name_H-M   'P 1'
#
loop_
_entity.id
_entity.type
_entity.pdbx_description
1 polymer ?
#
loop_
_entity_poly.entity_id
_entity_poly.type
_entity_poly.pdbx_seq_one_letter_code
_entity_poly.pdbx_strand_id
1 'polypeptide(L)'
;PERFFDSVIGEERRRAMFAAIDLHGINDEVDRGGNFRDTIYAAAAAHPEWRTEVHMWHDRWIEMAAPAIDHSVRLLRALRGAGVPVFALTNFGIQTFAIAEPVYTFLGEFDRRYISGHMGVIKPDAEIYQQVEDDCGIAPSGLLFADDRSDNINMAAARGWQTHLFEGPQAWADRLVAEGLLAKEAAL
;
A
#
# COMPACT_ATOMS: atom_id res chain seq x y z
N PRO A 1 7.10 2.27 8.38
CA PRO A 1 8.06 3.34 8.80
C PRO A 1 8.60 3.13 10.21
N GLU A 2 7.79 2.61 11.18
CA GLU A 2 8.20 2.49 12.58
C GLU A 2 9.49 1.67 12.74
N ARG A 3 9.55 0.47 12.13
CA ARG A 3 10.74 -0.40 12.22
C ARG A 3 12.01 0.26 11.71
N PHE A 4 11.89 1.06 10.66
CA PHE A 4 13.01 1.84 10.13
C PHE A 4 13.49 2.85 11.15
N PHE A 5 12.58 3.70 11.66
CA PHE A 5 12.93 4.72 12.64
C PHE A 5 13.42 4.12 13.95
N ASP A 6 12.83 3.02 14.44
CA ASP A 6 13.32 2.30 15.63
C ASP A 6 14.77 1.85 15.46
N SER A 7 15.16 1.42 14.26
CA SER A 7 16.53 0.99 13.98
C SER A 7 17.53 2.15 13.86
N VAL A 8 17.09 3.36 13.51
CA VAL A 8 17.97 4.49 13.21
C VAL A 8 18.07 5.47 14.39
N ILE A 9 16.94 5.75 15.06
CA ILE A 9 16.87 6.76 16.14
C ILE A 9 16.40 6.20 17.48
N GLY A 10 16.02 4.92 17.51
CA GLY A 10 15.48 4.26 18.68
C GLY A 10 13.98 4.49 18.88
N GLU A 11 13.33 3.52 19.53
CA GLU A 11 11.86 3.51 19.74
C GLU A 11 11.36 4.75 20.50
N GLU A 12 12.05 5.14 21.57
CA GLU A 12 11.64 6.29 22.39
C GLU A 12 11.61 7.59 21.57
N ARG A 13 12.68 7.86 20.81
CA ARG A 13 12.77 9.06 19.98
C ARG A 13 11.76 9.01 18.83
N ARG A 14 11.55 7.87 18.19
CA ARG A 14 10.50 7.70 17.17
C ARG A 14 9.12 7.99 17.74
N ARG A 15 8.77 7.42 18.92
CA ARG A 15 7.47 7.68 19.56
C ARG A 15 7.25 9.15 19.86
N ALA A 16 8.29 9.83 20.36
CA ALA A 16 8.23 11.27 20.63
C ALA A 16 7.99 12.07 19.35
N MET A 17 8.68 11.77 18.26
CA MET A 17 8.50 12.40 16.95
C MET A 17 7.08 12.18 16.41
N PHE A 18 6.59 10.94 16.40
CA PHE A 18 5.25 10.62 15.87
C PHE A 18 4.12 11.20 16.73
N ALA A 19 4.37 11.44 18.03
CA ALA A 19 3.42 12.15 18.89
C ALA A 19 3.42 13.67 18.64
N ALA A 20 4.55 14.22 18.20
CA ALA A 20 4.68 15.64 17.89
C ALA A 20 4.22 16.02 16.48
N ILE A 21 4.30 15.08 15.54
CA ILE A 21 4.04 15.31 14.11
C ILE A 21 3.16 14.20 13.56
N ASP A 22 2.04 14.55 12.94
CA ASP A 22 1.20 13.62 12.20
C ASP A 22 1.83 13.28 10.83
N LEU A 23 2.92 12.52 10.85
CA LEU A 23 3.62 12.10 9.63
C LEU A 23 2.76 11.23 8.71
N HIS A 24 1.79 10.48 9.27
CA HIS A 24 0.88 9.69 8.46
C HIS A 24 -0.12 10.57 7.71
N GLY A 25 -0.73 11.56 8.38
CA GLY A 25 -1.61 12.52 7.71
C GLY A 25 -0.87 13.37 6.66
N ILE A 26 0.39 13.74 6.93
CA ILE A 26 1.24 14.42 5.94
C ILE A 26 1.52 13.50 4.73
N ASN A 27 1.75 12.20 4.96
CA ASN A 27 1.93 11.24 3.87
C ASN A 27 0.66 11.02 3.05
N ASP A 28 -0.52 11.14 3.66
CA ASP A 28 -1.79 11.06 2.92
C ASP A 28 -1.93 12.17 1.86
N GLU A 29 -1.34 13.36 2.07
CA GLU A 29 -1.23 14.38 1.03
C GLU A 29 -0.39 13.90 -0.16
N VAL A 30 0.74 13.24 0.13
CA VAL A 30 1.61 12.66 -0.90
C VAL A 30 0.86 11.56 -1.67
N ASP A 31 0.14 10.71 -0.95
CA ASP A 31 -0.62 9.60 -1.53
C ASP A 31 -1.85 10.08 -2.33
N ARG A 32 -2.32 11.32 -2.12
CA ARG A 32 -3.30 12.01 -2.97
C ARG A 32 -2.67 12.71 -4.21
N GLY A 33 -1.37 12.58 -4.42
CA GLY A 33 -0.67 13.17 -5.57
C GLY A 33 0.10 14.46 -5.26
N GLY A 34 0.19 14.84 -3.98
CA GLY A 34 1.05 15.94 -3.54
C GLY A 34 2.53 15.70 -3.85
N ASN A 35 3.31 16.78 -3.97
CA ASN A 35 4.74 16.67 -4.23
C ASN A 35 5.45 16.10 -3.02
N PHE A 36 6.02 14.92 -3.14
CA PHE A 36 6.63 14.18 -2.03
C PHE A 36 7.71 14.98 -1.30
N ARG A 37 8.67 15.51 -2.05
CA ARG A 37 9.76 16.27 -1.47
C ARG A 37 9.26 17.54 -0.78
N ASP A 38 8.46 18.32 -1.46
CA ASP A 38 8.03 19.62 -0.95
C ASP A 38 7.15 19.45 0.29
N THR A 39 6.25 18.46 0.31
CA THR A 39 5.38 18.14 1.46
C THR A 39 6.22 17.74 2.68
N ILE A 40 7.16 16.79 2.53
CA ILE A 40 7.98 16.33 3.66
C ILE A 40 8.95 17.44 4.14
N TYR A 41 9.54 18.19 3.23
CA TYR A 41 10.47 19.26 3.60
C TYR A 41 9.77 20.46 4.24
N ALA A 42 8.52 20.76 3.86
CA ALA A 42 7.69 21.74 4.55
C ALA A 42 7.38 21.31 6.00
N ALA A 43 7.02 20.02 6.20
CA ALA A 43 6.84 19.47 7.54
C ALA A 43 8.12 19.56 8.38
N ALA A 44 9.28 19.25 7.80
CA ALA A 44 10.57 19.38 8.46
C ALA A 44 10.91 20.84 8.84
N ALA A 45 10.52 21.80 8.02
CA ALA A 45 10.71 23.22 8.31
C ALA A 45 9.78 23.71 9.44
N ALA A 46 8.58 23.17 9.53
CA ALA A 46 7.62 23.48 10.60
C ALA A 46 8.03 22.89 11.97
N HIS A 47 8.87 21.85 11.96
CA HIS A 47 9.35 21.15 13.16
C HIS A 47 10.88 21.10 13.22
N PRO A 48 11.55 22.24 13.51
CA PRO A 48 13.02 22.34 13.46
C PRO A 48 13.75 21.32 14.34
N GLU A 49 13.17 20.96 15.48
CA GLU A 49 13.70 19.98 16.44
C GLU A 49 13.73 18.54 15.90
N TRP A 50 12.91 18.24 14.87
CA TRP A 50 12.80 16.94 14.21
C TRP A 50 13.24 16.97 12.75
N ARG A 51 13.82 18.09 12.30
CA ARG A 51 14.14 18.32 10.89
C ARG A 51 14.91 17.16 10.25
N THR A 52 15.94 16.69 10.94
CA THR A 52 16.79 15.61 10.41
C THR A 52 16.01 14.31 10.22
N GLU A 53 15.23 13.97 11.20
CA GLU A 53 14.42 12.72 11.20
C GLU A 53 13.29 12.79 10.16
N VAL A 54 12.62 13.94 10.06
CA VAL A 54 11.55 14.13 9.06
C VAL A 54 12.12 14.10 7.65
N HIS A 55 13.31 14.68 7.40
CA HIS A 55 13.96 14.54 6.09
C HIS A 55 14.23 13.08 5.71
N MET A 56 14.52 12.19 6.67
CA MET A 56 14.72 10.76 6.38
C MET A 56 13.48 10.11 5.76
N TRP A 57 12.26 10.61 6.06
CA TRP A 57 11.03 10.09 5.42
C TRP A 57 11.07 10.24 3.90
N HIS A 58 11.63 11.30 3.38
CA HIS A 58 11.86 11.47 1.96
C HIS A 58 13.17 10.79 1.50
N ASP A 59 14.29 11.13 2.13
CA ASP A 59 15.62 10.82 1.61
C ASP A 59 15.97 9.33 1.70
N ARG A 60 15.31 8.59 2.63
CA ARG A 60 15.52 7.17 2.87
C ARG A 60 14.20 6.35 2.74
N TRP A 61 13.23 6.89 2.01
CA TRP A 61 11.89 6.32 1.91
C TRP A 61 11.90 4.86 1.46
N ILE A 62 12.74 4.49 0.49
CA ILE A 62 12.79 3.11 -0.03
C ILE A 62 13.19 2.08 1.03
N GLU A 63 13.96 2.49 2.05
CA GLU A 63 14.34 1.62 3.16
C GLU A 63 13.14 1.32 4.08
N MET A 64 12.18 2.24 4.16
CA MET A 64 10.95 2.04 4.92
C MET A 64 9.96 1.12 4.20
N ALA A 65 10.03 1.04 2.89
CA ALA A 65 9.20 0.17 2.05
C ALA A 65 9.76 -1.27 1.92
N ALA A 66 10.90 -1.55 2.53
CA ALA A 66 11.56 -2.86 2.50
C ALA A 66 11.20 -3.71 3.75
N PRO A 67 11.29 -5.06 3.64
CA PRO A 67 11.43 -5.86 2.42
C PRO A 67 10.09 -6.15 1.73
N ALA A 68 10.15 -6.61 0.48
CA ALA A 68 8.99 -7.23 -0.16
C ALA A 68 8.61 -8.54 0.56
N ILE A 69 7.34 -8.91 0.51
CA ILE A 69 6.84 -10.19 1.03
C ILE A 69 6.89 -11.22 -0.10
N ASP A 70 8.00 -11.96 -0.18
CA ASP A 70 8.25 -12.89 -1.29
C ASP A 70 7.14 -13.89 -1.53
N HIS A 71 6.50 -14.40 -0.47
CA HIS A 71 5.35 -15.31 -0.63
C HIS A 71 4.18 -14.62 -1.34
N SER A 72 3.86 -13.37 -0.98
CA SER A 72 2.81 -12.60 -1.68
C SER A 72 3.16 -12.37 -3.15
N VAL A 73 4.44 -12.14 -3.47
CA VAL A 73 4.88 -12.02 -4.87
C VAL A 73 4.71 -13.33 -5.63
N ARG A 74 5.00 -14.49 -4.99
CA ARG A 74 4.72 -15.80 -5.61
C ARG A 74 3.24 -16.00 -5.87
N LEU A 75 2.36 -15.63 -4.91
CA LEU A 75 0.91 -15.72 -5.08
C LEU A 75 0.40 -14.86 -6.24
N LEU A 76 0.90 -13.63 -6.39
CA LEU A 76 0.61 -12.78 -7.55
C LEU A 76 0.90 -13.52 -8.86
N ARG A 77 2.11 -14.10 -8.97
CA ARG A 77 2.54 -14.82 -10.18
C ARG A 77 1.74 -16.08 -10.43
N ALA A 78 1.40 -16.83 -9.35
CA ALA A 78 0.57 -18.04 -9.44
C ALA A 78 -0.84 -17.72 -9.94
N LEU A 79 -1.48 -16.65 -9.41
CA LEU A 79 -2.80 -16.20 -9.87
C LEU A 79 -2.79 -15.84 -11.36
N ARG A 80 -1.81 -15.04 -11.79
CA ARG A 80 -1.67 -14.67 -13.20
C ARG A 80 -1.41 -15.90 -14.08
N GLY A 81 -0.58 -16.84 -13.62
CA GLY A 81 -0.35 -18.12 -14.29
C GLY A 81 -1.60 -18.98 -14.42
N ALA A 82 -2.54 -18.87 -13.48
CA ALA A 82 -3.85 -19.51 -13.51
C ALA A 82 -4.89 -18.73 -14.36
N GLY A 83 -4.53 -17.59 -14.95
CA GLY A 83 -5.43 -16.76 -15.74
C GLY A 83 -6.37 -15.89 -14.91
N VAL A 84 -6.10 -15.71 -13.61
CA VAL A 84 -6.86 -14.82 -12.73
C VAL A 84 -6.28 -13.42 -12.86
N PRO A 85 -7.07 -12.40 -13.27
CA PRO A 85 -6.60 -11.02 -13.32
C PRO A 85 -6.25 -10.50 -11.92
N VAL A 86 -5.07 -9.89 -11.76
CA VAL A 86 -4.62 -9.33 -10.48
C VAL A 86 -4.36 -7.85 -10.60
N PHE A 87 -5.04 -7.06 -9.79
CA PHE A 87 -4.93 -5.60 -9.78
C PHE A 87 -4.26 -5.11 -8.51
N ALA A 88 -3.46 -4.04 -8.64
CA ALA A 88 -2.98 -3.29 -7.48
C ALA A 88 -3.93 -2.13 -7.20
N LEU A 89 -4.42 -2.01 -5.96
CA LEU A 89 -5.10 -0.82 -5.43
C LEU A 89 -4.35 -0.36 -4.19
N THR A 90 -3.58 0.72 -4.30
CA THR A 90 -2.62 1.11 -3.26
C THR A 90 -2.61 2.61 -3.00
N ASN A 91 -2.52 2.99 -1.71
CA ASN A 91 -2.18 4.35 -1.33
C ASN A 91 -0.67 4.52 -1.54
N PHE A 92 -0.33 5.29 -2.57
CA PHE A 92 1.06 5.45 -3.00
C PHE A 92 1.18 6.76 -3.79
N GLY A 93 2.08 7.63 -3.38
CA GLY A 93 2.33 8.88 -4.09
C GLY A 93 2.99 8.66 -5.46
N ILE A 94 2.87 9.63 -6.35
CA ILE A 94 3.43 9.57 -7.70
C ILE A 94 4.95 9.34 -7.66
N GLN A 95 5.67 10.16 -6.89
CA GLN A 95 7.13 10.09 -6.83
C GLN A 95 7.61 8.87 -6.03
N THR A 96 6.92 8.50 -4.94
CA THR A 96 7.26 7.31 -4.15
C THR A 96 7.08 6.04 -4.96
N PHE A 97 6.03 5.95 -5.77
CA PHE A 97 5.82 4.83 -6.69
C PHE A 97 6.94 4.75 -7.75
N ALA A 98 7.32 5.88 -8.34
CA ALA A 98 8.42 5.94 -9.32
C ALA A 98 9.77 5.53 -8.70
N ILE A 99 10.00 5.76 -7.39
CA ILE A 99 11.19 5.28 -6.67
C ILE A 99 11.10 3.77 -6.44
N ALA A 100 9.93 3.23 -6.12
CA ALA A 100 9.73 1.81 -5.80
C ALA A 100 9.77 0.90 -7.04
N GLU A 101 9.21 1.33 -8.16
CA GLU A 101 9.02 0.50 -9.36
C GLU A 101 10.33 -0.14 -9.89
N PRO A 102 11.47 0.57 -10.00
CA PRO A 102 12.72 -0.04 -10.43
C PRO A 102 13.34 -0.99 -9.38
N VAL A 103 13.00 -0.83 -8.10
CA VAL A 103 13.50 -1.69 -7.01
C VAL A 103 12.66 -2.96 -6.88
N TYR A 104 11.36 -2.82 -6.99
CA TYR A 104 10.38 -3.90 -6.85
C TYR A 104 9.73 -4.20 -8.20
N THR A 105 10.43 -4.94 -9.05
CA THR A 105 10.00 -5.21 -10.43
C THR A 105 8.63 -5.89 -10.54
N PHE A 106 8.19 -6.61 -9.49
CA PHE A 106 6.85 -7.20 -9.44
C PHE A 106 5.71 -6.17 -9.49
N LEU A 107 5.98 -4.89 -9.18
CA LEU A 107 4.99 -3.82 -9.33
C LEU A 107 4.53 -3.64 -10.78
N GLY A 108 5.38 -4.02 -11.74
CA GLY A 108 5.04 -4.07 -13.16
C GLY A 108 4.26 -5.33 -13.60
N GLU A 109 4.09 -6.32 -12.70
CA GLU A 109 3.45 -7.59 -13.03
C GLU A 109 1.92 -7.58 -12.82
N PHE A 110 1.33 -6.55 -12.21
CA PHE A 110 -0.12 -6.42 -12.09
C PHE A 110 -0.78 -6.12 -13.43
N ASP A 111 -1.95 -6.70 -13.68
CA ASP A 111 -2.70 -6.50 -14.93
C ASP A 111 -3.30 -5.08 -15.01
N ARG A 112 -3.64 -4.48 -13.86
CA ARG A 112 -4.01 -3.07 -13.70
C ARG A 112 -3.41 -2.51 -12.42
N ARG A 113 -3.12 -1.21 -12.43
CA ARG A 113 -2.49 -0.53 -11.30
C ARG A 113 -3.26 0.74 -10.97
N TYR A 114 -3.97 0.72 -9.86
CA TYR A 114 -4.72 1.83 -9.30
C TYR A 114 -3.88 2.47 -8.19
N ILE A 115 -3.09 3.45 -8.58
CA ILE A 115 -2.16 4.17 -7.72
C ILE A 115 -2.83 5.46 -7.28
N SER A 116 -3.09 5.63 -5.99
CA SER A 116 -3.85 6.74 -5.43
C SER A 116 -3.34 8.11 -5.85
N GLY A 117 -2.02 8.29 -5.92
CA GLY A 117 -1.41 9.54 -6.34
C GLY A 117 -1.75 9.95 -7.78
N HIS A 118 -1.96 8.98 -8.69
CA HIS A 118 -2.44 9.26 -10.05
C HIS A 118 -3.96 9.45 -10.11
N MET A 119 -4.69 8.88 -9.15
CA MET A 119 -6.15 8.96 -9.07
C MET A 119 -6.64 10.20 -8.31
N GLY A 120 -5.79 10.84 -7.50
CA GLY A 120 -6.12 12.01 -6.68
C GLY A 120 -6.94 11.69 -5.42
N VAL A 121 -7.17 10.42 -5.11
CA VAL A 121 -7.96 9.95 -3.97
C VAL A 121 -7.27 8.77 -3.32
N ILE A 122 -7.51 8.54 -2.01
CA ILE A 122 -6.89 7.44 -1.25
C ILE A 122 -7.94 6.52 -0.63
N LYS A 123 -7.56 5.28 -0.31
CA LYS A 123 -8.34 4.43 0.57
C LYS A 123 -8.33 5.05 2.00
N PRO A 124 -9.41 5.03 2.77
CA PRO A 124 -10.69 4.35 2.50
C PRO A 124 -11.77 5.24 1.84
N ASP A 125 -11.44 6.32 1.14
CA ASP A 125 -12.44 7.15 0.48
C ASP A 125 -13.23 6.31 -0.54
N ALA A 126 -14.56 6.36 -0.50
CA ALA A 126 -15.43 5.54 -1.36
C ALA A 126 -15.17 5.73 -2.86
N GLU A 127 -14.71 6.92 -3.22
CA GLU A 127 -14.44 7.31 -4.61
C GLU A 127 -13.36 6.46 -5.27
N ILE A 128 -12.28 6.08 -4.54
CA ILE A 128 -11.21 5.27 -5.13
C ILE A 128 -11.71 3.89 -5.57
N TYR A 129 -12.60 3.28 -4.77
CA TYR A 129 -13.22 1.99 -5.12
C TYR A 129 -14.18 2.13 -6.30
N GLN A 130 -14.94 3.24 -6.35
CA GLN A 130 -15.82 3.53 -7.49
C GLN A 130 -15.02 3.64 -8.79
N GLN A 131 -13.91 4.36 -8.78
CA GLN A 131 -13.03 4.48 -9.96
C GLN A 131 -12.50 3.11 -10.42
N VAL A 132 -12.18 2.20 -9.49
CA VAL A 132 -11.77 0.83 -9.83
C VAL A 132 -12.91 0.07 -10.50
N GLU A 133 -14.12 0.12 -9.94
CA GLU A 133 -15.32 -0.55 -10.48
C GLU A 133 -15.63 -0.06 -11.89
N ASP A 134 -15.62 1.24 -12.09
CA ASP A 134 -15.93 1.88 -13.38
C ASP A 134 -14.89 1.51 -14.46
N ASP A 135 -13.60 1.48 -14.09
CA ASP A 135 -12.54 1.14 -15.03
C ASP A 135 -12.44 -0.36 -15.32
N CYS A 136 -12.54 -1.23 -14.31
CA CYS A 136 -12.39 -2.66 -14.54
C CYS A 136 -13.64 -3.31 -15.14
N GLY A 137 -14.82 -2.73 -14.93
CA GLY A 137 -16.09 -3.25 -15.43
C GLY A 137 -16.51 -4.58 -14.78
N ILE A 138 -15.90 -4.95 -13.65
CA ILE A 138 -16.24 -6.15 -12.88
C ILE A 138 -17.24 -5.76 -11.80
N ALA A 139 -18.33 -6.54 -11.67
CA ALA A 139 -19.28 -6.31 -10.61
C ALA A 139 -18.60 -6.41 -9.22
N PRO A 140 -18.99 -5.59 -8.23
CA PRO A 140 -18.39 -5.59 -6.89
C PRO A 140 -18.23 -6.99 -6.27
N SER A 141 -19.24 -7.86 -6.39
CA SER A 141 -19.20 -9.23 -5.89
C SER A 141 -18.18 -10.16 -6.59
N GLY A 142 -17.66 -9.74 -7.74
CA GLY A 142 -16.61 -10.45 -8.47
C GLY A 142 -15.20 -10.01 -8.10
N LEU A 143 -15.07 -9.00 -7.22
CA LEU A 143 -13.78 -8.48 -6.74
C LEU A 143 -13.46 -9.07 -5.37
N LEU A 144 -12.27 -9.63 -5.22
CA LEU A 144 -11.71 -10.07 -3.93
C LEU A 144 -10.54 -9.17 -3.57
N PHE A 145 -10.68 -8.41 -2.49
CA PHE A 145 -9.72 -7.40 -2.05
C PHE A 145 -9.02 -7.82 -0.76
N ALA A 146 -7.70 -7.74 -0.75
CA ALA A 146 -6.87 -7.95 0.44
C ALA A 146 -6.14 -6.66 0.80
N ASP A 147 -6.23 -6.26 2.07
CA ASP A 147 -5.57 -5.07 2.60
C ASP A 147 -5.31 -5.29 4.10
N ASP A 148 -4.25 -4.70 4.64
CA ASP A 148 -3.87 -4.82 6.06
C ASP A 148 -4.60 -3.82 6.98
N ARG A 149 -5.35 -2.87 6.40
CA ARG A 149 -6.12 -1.87 7.14
C ARG A 149 -7.60 -2.22 7.16
N SER A 150 -8.14 -2.34 8.35
CA SER A 150 -9.56 -2.68 8.56
C SER A 150 -10.53 -1.63 8.01
N ASP A 151 -10.16 -0.35 8.02
CA ASP A 151 -10.96 0.73 7.43
C ASP A 151 -11.08 0.57 5.90
N ASN A 152 -10.01 0.21 5.20
CA ASN A 152 -10.01 -0.09 3.78
C ASN A 152 -10.90 -1.31 3.46
N ILE A 153 -10.76 -2.37 4.26
CA ILE A 153 -11.57 -3.59 4.15
C ILE A 153 -13.05 -3.30 4.37
N ASN A 154 -13.39 -2.52 5.39
CA ASN A 154 -14.78 -2.17 5.70
C ASN A 154 -15.43 -1.35 4.58
N MET A 155 -14.70 -0.43 3.97
CA MET A 155 -15.22 0.35 2.85
C MET A 155 -15.47 -0.53 1.62
N ALA A 156 -14.51 -1.41 1.27
CA ALA A 156 -14.69 -2.35 0.17
C ALA A 156 -15.90 -3.28 0.40
N ALA A 157 -16.05 -3.83 1.62
CA ALA A 157 -17.17 -4.68 2.00
C ALA A 157 -18.51 -3.93 1.92
N ALA A 158 -18.57 -2.66 2.36
CA ALA A 158 -19.76 -1.83 2.25
C ALA A 158 -20.19 -1.58 0.80
N ARG A 159 -19.27 -1.67 -0.15
CA ARG A 159 -19.51 -1.59 -1.59
C ARG A 159 -19.88 -2.94 -2.23
N GLY A 160 -19.87 -4.03 -1.45
CA GLY A 160 -20.22 -5.37 -1.93
C GLY A 160 -19.05 -6.17 -2.48
N TRP A 161 -17.79 -5.74 -2.27
CA TRP A 161 -16.61 -6.52 -2.61
C TRP A 161 -16.44 -7.68 -1.63
N GLN A 162 -15.88 -8.77 -2.07
CA GLN A 162 -15.33 -9.80 -1.18
C GLN A 162 -14.03 -9.27 -0.58
N THR A 163 -13.80 -9.53 0.71
CA THR A 163 -12.66 -8.93 1.41
C THR A 163 -11.88 -9.95 2.22
N HIS A 164 -10.60 -9.63 2.45
CA HIS A 164 -9.69 -10.36 3.32
C HIS A 164 -8.80 -9.37 4.05
N LEU A 165 -8.89 -9.32 5.39
CA LEU A 165 -7.94 -8.57 6.20
C LEU A 165 -6.60 -9.31 6.18
N PHE A 166 -5.58 -8.66 5.62
CA PHE A 166 -4.27 -9.28 5.42
C PHE A 166 -3.46 -9.24 6.72
N GLU A 167 -3.33 -10.37 7.37
CA GLU A 167 -2.49 -10.56 8.57
C GLU A 167 -1.20 -11.33 8.25
N GLY A 168 -1.05 -11.79 7.01
CA GLY A 168 0.14 -12.49 6.54
C GLY A 168 -0.13 -13.31 5.27
N PRO A 169 0.94 -13.68 4.55
CA PRO A 169 0.82 -14.30 3.25
C PRO A 169 0.20 -15.71 3.29
N GLN A 170 0.34 -16.46 4.39
CA GLN A 170 -0.25 -17.80 4.48
C GLN A 170 -1.77 -17.76 4.57
N ALA A 171 -2.34 -16.89 5.40
CA ALA A 171 -3.80 -16.73 5.50
C ALA A 171 -4.41 -16.26 4.17
N TRP A 172 -3.69 -15.41 3.43
CA TRP A 172 -4.08 -15.00 2.08
C TRP A 172 -4.02 -16.17 1.11
N ALA A 173 -2.96 -16.99 1.12
CA ALA A 173 -2.85 -18.20 0.30
C ALA A 173 -4.02 -19.17 0.55
N ASP A 174 -4.33 -19.43 1.83
CA ASP A 174 -5.43 -20.30 2.23
C ASP A 174 -6.78 -19.77 1.73
N ARG A 175 -6.99 -18.45 1.79
CA ARG A 175 -8.19 -17.80 1.24
C ARG A 175 -8.28 -18.01 -0.27
N LEU A 176 -7.21 -17.82 -1.02
CA LEU A 176 -7.19 -18.01 -2.48
C LEU A 176 -7.51 -19.45 -2.88
N VAL A 177 -7.05 -20.42 -2.11
CA VAL A 177 -7.38 -21.84 -2.31
C VAL A 177 -8.86 -22.11 -1.99
N ALA A 178 -9.38 -21.55 -0.90
CA ALA A 178 -10.78 -21.73 -0.50
C ALA A 178 -11.77 -21.15 -1.52
N GLU A 179 -11.39 -20.05 -2.19
CA GLU A 179 -12.16 -19.45 -3.29
C GLU A 179 -11.98 -20.18 -4.63
N GLY A 180 -11.14 -21.21 -4.68
CA GLY A 180 -10.86 -21.97 -5.92
C GLY A 180 -10.04 -21.19 -6.95
N LEU A 181 -9.40 -20.10 -6.56
CA LEU A 181 -8.57 -19.27 -7.43
C LEU A 181 -7.18 -19.86 -7.65
N LEU A 182 -6.68 -20.66 -6.70
CA LEU A 182 -5.42 -21.38 -6.78
C LEU A 182 -5.59 -22.85 -6.34
N ALA A 183 -4.84 -23.75 -6.96
CA ALA A 183 -4.61 -25.07 -6.39
C ALA A 183 -3.70 -24.95 -5.16
N LYS A 184 -3.84 -25.88 -4.20
CA LYS A 184 -3.08 -25.87 -2.94
C LYS A 184 -1.57 -25.86 -3.16
N GLU A 185 -1.09 -26.60 -4.15
CA GLU A 185 0.32 -26.73 -4.50
C GLU A 185 0.90 -25.43 -5.08
N ALA A 186 0.05 -24.63 -5.74
CA ALA A 186 0.44 -23.33 -6.31
C ALA A 186 0.41 -22.19 -5.27
N ALA A 187 -0.15 -22.42 -4.09
CA ALA A 187 -0.27 -21.46 -3.01
C ALA A 187 0.86 -21.56 -1.95
N LEU A 188 1.83 -22.44 -2.17
CA LEU A 188 3.02 -22.63 -1.33
C LEU A 188 4.17 -21.72 -1.83
#